data_69597aac44604289732750bba8ad22b3
#
_entry.id   69597aac44604289732750bba8ad22b3
#
_cell.length_a   1.000
_cell.length_b   1.000
_cell.length_c   1.000
_cell.angle_alpha   90.00
_cell.angle_beta   90.00
_cell.angle_gamma   90.00
#
_symmetry.space_group_name_H-M   'P 1'
#
loop_
_entity.id
_entity.type
_entity.pdbx_description
1 polymer ?
#
loop_
_entity_poly.entity_id
_entity_poly.type
_entity_poly.pdbx_seq_one_letter_code
_entity_poly.pdbx_strand_id
1 'polypeptide(L)'
;MNRLFKKAADHNFLKELFFIIIYLPAINFLYKKIYDKRIKDKTAKFKLSDLIVSIEPSNTCNARCVMCPYIKMTRPKEIMPMDLFIKIADDCLKEGIRNFNLNFYNEPFLDPFIFERIKYLKSKGVRVKLFSNGSALNKEKAEELLKSGLDEVNFSVDSYVKKVYEKIRKGLDFDIVVSNISYLMEKRRELELNKPRIKVVFVGQKENKTEIKEYKNFWKNKADKIIISFDDNRNNTSDFFDKHKKKKPFPCNKLWAEMNVVSSGKVALCCVDYDAKEVLGDFKTQSLKEIWNSEKFNEIRKKHLDYRANEVSVCETCVHPHRLNLRSWWGK
;
A
#
# COMPACT_ATOMS: atom_id res chain seq x y z
N MET A 1 -34.84 -14.99 10.33
CA MET A 1 -34.23 -13.65 10.21
C MET A 1 -32.70 -13.66 10.29
N ASN A 2 -32.06 -14.49 11.13
CA ASN A 2 -30.59 -14.51 11.30
C ASN A 2 -29.73 -15.10 10.15
N ARG A 3 -30.30 -15.85 9.21
CA ARG A 3 -29.53 -16.41 8.05
C ARG A 3 -29.40 -15.44 6.86
N LEU A 4 -30.36 -14.53 6.69
CA LEU A 4 -30.30 -13.50 5.65
C LEU A 4 -29.30 -12.38 6.01
N PHE A 5 -29.22 -12.00 7.29
CA PHE A 5 -28.22 -11.03 7.75
C PHE A 5 -26.78 -11.57 7.74
N LYS A 6 -26.58 -12.89 7.90
CA LYS A 6 -25.24 -13.50 7.73
C LYS A 6 -24.77 -13.57 6.28
N LYS A 7 -25.68 -13.67 5.31
CA LYS A 7 -25.36 -13.57 3.85
C LYS A 7 -25.14 -12.12 3.39
N ALA A 8 -25.80 -11.15 4.04
CA ALA A 8 -25.58 -9.73 3.77
C ALA A 8 -24.23 -9.20 4.32
N ALA A 9 -23.52 -10.00 5.11
CA ALA A 9 -22.14 -9.73 5.52
C ALA A 9 -21.09 -10.04 4.45
N ASP A 10 -21.48 -10.31 3.22
CA ASP A 10 -20.56 -10.29 2.10
C ASP A 10 -20.13 -8.84 1.85
N HIS A 11 -18.92 -8.55 2.32
CA HIS A 11 -18.34 -7.20 2.35
C HIS A 11 -18.35 -6.51 0.97
N ASN A 12 -18.47 -7.26 -0.10
CA ASN A 12 -18.60 -6.76 -1.47
C ASN A 12 -20.02 -6.33 -1.80
N PHE A 13 -21.05 -7.11 -1.44
CA PHE A 13 -22.45 -6.76 -1.72
C PHE A 13 -22.84 -5.43 -1.03
N LEU A 14 -22.45 -5.25 0.24
CA LEU A 14 -22.69 -3.99 0.95
C LEU A 14 -21.93 -2.81 0.34
N LYS A 15 -20.73 -3.04 -0.17
CA LYS A 15 -19.98 -2.03 -0.92
C LYS A 15 -20.65 -1.69 -2.25
N GLU A 16 -21.08 -2.68 -3.01
CA GLU A 16 -21.79 -2.48 -4.26
C GLU A 16 -23.09 -1.71 -4.06
N LEU A 17 -23.88 -2.13 -3.07
CA LEU A 17 -25.13 -1.44 -2.71
C LEU A 17 -24.86 0.01 -2.29
N PHE A 18 -23.84 0.22 -1.47
CA PHE A 18 -23.43 1.55 -1.05
C PHE A 18 -22.99 2.42 -2.25
N PHE A 19 -22.22 1.86 -3.19
CA PHE A 19 -21.84 2.57 -4.42
C PHE A 19 -23.06 2.95 -5.27
N ILE A 20 -24.04 2.05 -5.40
CA ILE A 20 -25.27 2.37 -6.12
C ILE A 20 -26.02 3.52 -5.43
N ILE A 21 -26.16 3.43 -4.12
CA ILE A 21 -26.91 4.41 -3.31
C ILE A 21 -26.28 5.79 -3.35
N ILE A 22 -24.95 5.91 -3.20
CA ILE A 22 -24.28 7.23 -3.20
C ILE A 22 -24.30 7.94 -4.55
N TYR A 23 -24.58 7.20 -5.62
CA TYR A 23 -24.71 7.80 -6.96
C TYR A 23 -26.17 8.11 -7.34
N LEU A 24 -27.16 7.84 -6.49
CA LEU A 24 -28.50 8.38 -6.64
C LEU A 24 -28.44 9.92 -6.51
N PRO A 25 -29.09 10.70 -7.39
CA PRO A 25 -28.87 12.15 -7.48
C PRO A 25 -28.99 12.92 -6.15
N ALA A 26 -30.04 12.68 -5.38
CA ALA A 26 -30.26 13.34 -4.09
C ALA A 26 -29.23 12.95 -3.04
N ILE A 27 -28.91 11.66 -2.96
CA ILE A 27 -27.93 11.12 -2.01
C ILE A 27 -26.51 11.57 -2.40
N ASN A 28 -26.21 11.60 -3.69
CA ASN A 28 -24.92 12.07 -4.21
C ASN A 28 -24.67 13.54 -3.85
N PHE A 29 -25.70 14.38 -3.97
CA PHE A 29 -25.59 15.79 -3.59
C PHE A 29 -25.28 15.97 -2.11
N LEU A 30 -26.01 15.29 -1.23
CA LEU A 30 -25.78 15.34 0.22
C LEU A 30 -24.42 14.75 0.58
N TYR A 31 -24.08 13.62 -0.04
CA TYR A 31 -22.82 12.95 0.18
C TYR A 31 -21.64 13.84 -0.24
N LYS A 32 -21.71 14.53 -1.39
CA LYS A 32 -20.70 15.49 -1.82
C LYS A 32 -20.51 16.60 -0.81
N LYS A 33 -21.58 17.22 -0.31
CA LYS A 33 -21.47 18.27 0.72
C LYS A 33 -20.74 17.79 1.98
N ILE A 34 -21.06 16.59 2.46
CA ILE A 34 -20.40 16.00 3.63
C ILE A 34 -18.93 15.69 3.31
N TYR A 35 -18.67 15.17 2.12
CA TYR A 35 -17.33 14.80 1.69
C TYR A 35 -16.44 16.03 1.52
N ASP A 36 -16.93 17.09 0.86
CA ASP A 36 -16.22 18.34 0.67
C ASP A 36 -15.88 19.03 1.99
N LYS A 37 -16.84 19.07 2.92
CA LYS A 37 -16.58 19.59 4.27
C LYS A 37 -15.45 18.80 4.96
N ARG A 38 -15.51 17.48 4.91
CA ARG A 38 -14.48 16.62 5.53
C ARG A 38 -13.11 16.76 4.88
N ILE A 39 -13.04 16.86 3.55
CA ILE A 39 -11.77 17.12 2.86
C ILE A 39 -11.21 18.46 3.29
N LYS A 40 -12.02 19.53 3.26
CA LYS A 40 -11.60 20.87 3.68
C LYS A 40 -11.10 20.87 5.13
N ASP A 41 -11.85 20.25 6.05
CA ASP A 41 -11.47 20.16 7.46
C ASP A 41 -10.16 19.37 7.65
N LYS A 42 -9.98 18.29 6.90
CA LYS A 42 -8.78 17.46 6.97
C LYS A 42 -7.56 18.15 6.36
N THR A 43 -7.72 18.80 5.21
CA THR A 43 -6.63 19.51 4.55
C THR A 43 -6.20 20.76 5.33
N ALA A 44 -7.14 21.45 5.97
CA ALA A 44 -6.85 22.59 6.84
C ALA A 44 -6.09 22.21 8.12
N LYS A 45 -6.32 21.00 8.63
CA LYS A 45 -5.66 20.47 9.85
C LYS A 45 -4.42 19.64 9.56
N PHE A 46 -4.14 19.37 8.28
CA PHE A 46 -3.02 18.51 7.88
C PHE A 46 -1.68 19.16 8.23
N LYS A 47 -0.79 18.36 8.80
CA LYS A 47 0.61 18.71 9.02
C LYS A 47 1.49 17.78 8.21
N LEU A 48 2.64 18.26 7.75
CA LEU A 48 3.62 17.41 7.05
C LEU A 48 4.04 16.20 7.88
N SER A 49 4.10 16.36 9.19
CA SER A 49 4.39 15.26 10.14
C SER A 49 3.38 14.09 10.10
N ASP A 50 2.18 14.32 9.55
CA ASP A 50 1.15 13.28 9.40
C ASP A 50 1.35 12.38 8.17
N LEU A 51 2.29 12.74 7.29
CA LEU A 51 2.59 11.97 6.09
C LEU A 51 3.11 10.56 6.43
N ILE A 52 2.70 9.62 5.60
CA ILE A 52 3.37 8.33 5.47
C ILE A 52 4.27 8.42 4.25
N VAL A 53 5.57 8.29 4.44
CA VAL A 53 6.52 8.28 3.34
C VAL A 53 6.88 6.85 2.97
N SER A 54 6.60 6.48 1.73
CA SER A 54 7.03 5.21 1.16
C SER A 54 8.26 5.47 0.30
N ILE A 55 9.37 4.86 0.67
CA ILE A 55 10.63 4.91 -0.10
C ILE A 55 10.81 3.53 -0.74
N GLU A 56 11.00 3.50 -2.04
CA GLU A 56 11.36 2.30 -2.79
C GLU A 56 12.88 2.16 -2.81
N PRO A 57 13.46 1.33 -1.93
CA PRO A 57 14.92 1.25 -1.82
C PRO A 57 15.58 0.57 -3.04
N SER A 58 14.84 -0.30 -3.70
CA SER A 58 15.15 -0.88 -5.01
C SER A 58 13.87 -1.13 -5.76
N ASN A 59 13.89 -1.24 -7.08
CA ASN A 59 12.71 -1.57 -7.87
C ASN A 59 12.80 -2.99 -8.47
N THR A 60 13.44 -3.91 -7.76
CA THR A 60 13.54 -5.33 -8.12
C THR A 60 12.51 -6.18 -7.39
N CYS A 61 11.91 -7.12 -8.09
CA CYS A 61 11.02 -8.13 -7.53
C CYS A 61 11.18 -9.44 -8.30
N ASN A 62 11.21 -10.56 -7.60
CA ASN A 62 11.32 -11.90 -8.18
C ASN A 62 9.95 -12.53 -8.54
N ALA A 63 8.84 -11.86 -8.19
CA ALA A 63 7.50 -12.33 -8.50
C ALA A 63 6.90 -11.68 -9.75
N ARG A 64 5.90 -12.34 -10.33
CA ARG A 64 5.09 -11.88 -11.47
C ARG A 64 3.60 -12.03 -11.16
N CYS A 65 3.19 -11.46 -10.01
CA CYS A 65 1.82 -11.61 -9.50
C CYS A 65 0.81 -11.05 -10.51
N VAL A 66 -0.30 -11.79 -10.71
CA VAL A 66 -1.30 -11.47 -11.75
C VAL A 66 -1.95 -10.09 -11.59
N MET A 67 -2.11 -9.61 -10.33
CA MET A 67 -2.68 -8.30 -10.04
C MET A 67 -1.64 -7.17 -10.01
N CYS A 68 -0.35 -7.46 -10.07
CA CYS A 68 0.70 -6.45 -9.88
C CYS A 68 1.12 -5.85 -11.22
N PRO A 69 1.12 -4.51 -11.37
CA PRO A 69 1.60 -3.87 -12.58
C PRO A 69 3.13 -3.92 -12.76
N TYR A 70 3.86 -4.52 -11.83
CA TYR A 70 5.32 -4.66 -11.91
C TYR A 70 5.81 -5.23 -13.24
N ILE A 71 5.05 -6.19 -13.83
CA ILE A 71 5.37 -6.77 -15.14
C ILE A 71 5.26 -5.78 -16.31
N LYS A 72 4.55 -4.67 -16.10
CA LYS A 72 4.35 -3.59 -17.08
C LYS A 72 5.27 -2.39 -16.82
N MET A 73 6.06 -2.44 -15.74
CA MET A 73 6.92 -1.34 -15.33
C MET A 73 8.06 -1.17 -16.33
N THR A 74 8.23 0.05 -16.84
CA THR A 74 9.25 0.42 -17.82
C THR A 74 10.46 1.14 -17.22
N ARG A 75 10.36 1.55 -15.94
CA ARG A 75 11.48 2.19 -15.23
C ARG A 75 12.72 1.28 -15.21
N PRO A 76 13.94 1.83 -15.42
CA PRO A 76 15.18 1.07 -15.29
C PRO A 76 15.27 0.37 -13.93
N LYS A 77 15.86 -0.84 -13.89
CA LYS A 77 16.14 -1.54 -12.66
C LYS A 77 17.31 -0.86 -11.95
N GLU A 78 17.07 -0.45 -10.71
CA GLU A 78 18.08 0.26 -9.92
C GLU A 78 17.89 0.01 -8.42
N ILE A 79 18.98 0.21 -7.69
CA ILE A 79 19.02 0.23 -6.23
C ILE A 79 19.34 1.67 -5.83
N MET A 80 18.55 2.25 -4.95
CA MET A 80 18.80 3.58 -4.41
C MET A 80 20.13 3.61 -3.66
N PRO A 81 21.07 4.50 -4.00
CA PRO A 81 22.29 4.68 -3.22
C PRO A 81 21.99 5.03 -1.75
N MET A 82 22.83 4.59 -0.84
CA MET A 82 22.59 4.79 0.60
C MET A 82 22.62 6.26 1.01
N ASP A 83 23.49 7.06 0.40
CA ASP A 83 23.57 8.51 0.60
C ASP A 83 22.29 9.24 0.19
N LEU A 84 21.70 8.87 -0.95
CA LEU A 84 20.41 9.40 -1.39
C LEU A 84 19.29 8.99 -0.43
N PHE A 85 19.29 7.72 0.04
CA PHE A 85 18.32 7.25 1.02
C PHE A 85 18.39 8.05 2.32
N ILE A 86 19.61 8.28 2.85
CA ILE A 86 19.85 9.06 4.04
C ILE A 86 19.36 10.50 3.85
N LYS A 87 19.71 11.13 2.71
CA LYS A 87 19.25 12.48 2.38
C LYS A 87 17.73 12.60 2.42
N ILE A 88 17.02 11.66 1.78
CA ILE A 88 15.54 11.63 1.75
C ILE A 88 14.98 11.46 3.17
N ALA A 89 15.52 10.49 3.91
CA ALA A 89 15.07 10.20 5.27
C ALA A 89 15.26 11.41 6.18
N ASP A 90 16.44 12.02 6.18
CA ASP A 90 16.78 13.17 7.02
C ASP A 90 15.93 14.40 6.68
N ASP A 91 15.65 14.63 5.41
CA ASP A 91 14.79 15.73 4.99
C ASP A 91 13.34 15.52 5.47
N CYS A 92 12.84 14.30 5.37
CA CYS A 92 11.54 13.93 5.93
C CYS A 92 11.51 14.09 7.47
N LEU A 93 12.58 13.71 8.16
CA LEU A 93 12.69 13.81 9.60
C LEU A 93 12.70 15.28 10.10
N LYS A 94 13.31 16.19 9.36
CA LYS A 94 13.29 17.65 9.63
C LYS A 94 11.86 18.19 9.65
N GLU A 95 11.01 17.71 8.78
CA GLU A 95 9.56 18.07 8.71
C GLU A 95 8.69 17.29 9.73
N GLY A 96 9.31 16.55 10.63
CA GLY A 96 8.62 15.83 11.71
C GLY A 96 8.00 14.50 11.31
N ILE A 97 8.27 13.98 10.13
CA ILE A 97 7.71 12.68 9.69
C ILE A 97 8.27 11.54 10.53
N ARG A 98 7.39 10.63 10.95
CA ARG A 98 7.72 9.50 11.85
C ARG A 98 7.25 8.15 11.33
N ASN A 99 6.62 8.09 10.14
CA ASN A 99 6.07 6.86 9.58
C ASN A 99 6.66 6.58 8.19
N PHE A 100 7.46 5.53 8.08
CA PHE A 100 8.13 5.13 6.85
C PHE A 100 7.70 3.72 6.42
N ASN A 101 7.47 3.55 5.12
CA ASN A 101 7.36 2.26 4.47
C ASN A 101 8.57 2.09 3.55
N LEU A 102 9.28 0.96 3.63
CA LEU A 102 10.39 0.67 2.70
C LEU A 102 9.92 -0.28 1.60
N ASN A 103 8.96 0.17 0.84
CA ASN A 103 8.40 -0.56 -0.30
C ASN A 103 7.63 0.35 -1.25
N PHE A 104 7.59 -0.07 -2.51
CA PHE A 104 6.69 0.44 -3.54
C PHE A 104 6.36 -0.70 -4.52
N TYR A 105 7.12 -0.88 -5.61
CA TYR A 105 7.00 -2.00 -6.54
C TYR A 105 8.25 -2.89 -6.52
N ASN A 106 8.56 -3.42 -5.37
CA ASN A 106 9.77 -4.23 -5.11
C ASN A 106 9.50 -5.40 -4.17
N GLU A 107 10.49 -6.29 -4.06
CA GLU A 107 10.64 -7.20 -2.94
C GLU A 107 11.76 -6.70 -2.04
N PRO A 108 11.48 -6.19 -0.83
CA PRO A 108 12.48 -5.54 0.01
C PRO A 108 13.68 -6.43 0.36
N PHE A 109 13.48 -7.73 0.56
CA PHE A 109 14.57 -8.65 0.91
C PHE A 109 15.50 -9.00 -0.26
N LEU A 110 15.28 -8.42 -1.44
CA LEU A 110 16.23 -8.42 -2.56
C LEU A 110 17.14 -7.18 -2.58
N ASP A 111 16.85 -6.16 -1.78
CA ASP A 111 17.74 -5.03 -1.59
C ASP A 111 18.89 -5.43 -0.65
N PRO A 112 20.16 -5.36 -1.08
CA PRO A 112 21.30 -5.75 -0.26
C PRO A 112 21.48 -4.87 0.97
N PHE A 113 20.93 -3.65 0.97
CA PHE A 113 21.06 -2.67 2.05
C PHE A 113 19.82 -2.57 2.94
N ILE A 114 18.82 -3.45 2.79
CA ILE A 114 17.53 -3.29 3.46
C ILE A 114 17.66 -3.19 4.99
N PHE A 115 18.50 -4.01 5.59
CA PHE A 115 18.69 -4.00 7.05
C PHE A 115 19.43 -2.75 7.54
N GLU A 116 20.38 -2.26 6.79
CA GLU A 116 21.06 -0.99 7.06
C GLU A 116 20.07 0.18 7.04
N ARG A 117 19.21 0.23 6.03
CA ARG A 117 18.16 1.26 5.90
C ARG A 117 17.17 1.20 7.07
N ILE A 118 16.75 -0.01 7.47
CA ILE A 118 15.89 -0.19 8.63
C ILE A 118 16.61 0.33 9.90
N LYS A 119 17.83 -0.15 10.16
CA LYS A 119 18.64 0.27 11.33
C LYS A 119 18.83 1.78 11.36
N TYR A 120 19.13 2.41 10.21
CA TYR A 120 19.25 3.86 10.10
C TYR A 120 17.96 4.57 10.55
N LEU A 121 16.80 4.22 9.99
CA LEU A 121 15.52 4.81 10.38
C LEU A 121 15.21 4.53 11.86
N LYS A 122 15.48 3.32 12.34
CA LYS A 122 15.22 2.95 13.74
C LYS A 122 16.10 3.73 14.71
N SER A 123 17.33 4.06 14.36
CA SER A 123 18.19 4.93 15.17
C SER A 123 17.64 6.36 15.34
N LYS A 124 16.75 6.78 14.43
CA LYS A 124 16.04 8.07 14.50
C LYS A 124 14.70 7.99 15.27
N GLY A 125 14.36 6.86 15.87
CA GLY A 125 13.15 6.67 16.67
C GLY A 125 11.83 6.66 15.89
N VAL A 126 11.85 6.38 14.58
CA VAL A 126 10.67 6.39 13.73
C VAL A 126 10.07 4.99 13.57
N ARG A 127 8.82 4.94 13.12
CA ARG A 127 8.14 3.71 12.80
C ARG A 127 8.47 3.28 11.37
N VAL A 128 8.89 2.02 11.21
CA VAL A 128 9.24 1.43 9.92
C VAL A 128 8.39 0.19 9.65
N LYS A 129 7.86 0.12 8.44
CA LYS A 129 7.04 -1.00 7.97
C LYS A 129 7.51 -1.50 6.61
N LEU A 130 7.40 -2.83 6.39
CA LEU A 130 7.63 -3.48 5.11
C LEU A 130 6.38 -4.19 4.60
N PHE A 131 6.30 -4.34 3.27
CA PHE A 131 5.48 -5.35 2.60
C PHE A 131 6.42 -6.26 1.81
N SER A 132 6.29 -7.57 1.96
CA SER A 132 7.14 -8.55 1.31
C SER A 132 6.31 -9.73 0.79
N ASN A 133 6.82 -10.40 -0.22
CA ASN A 133 6.28 -11.67 -0.68
C ASN A 133 6.81 -12.86 0.15
N GLY A 134 7.81 -12.66 0.99
CA GLY A 134 8.37 -13.64 1.91
C GLY A 134 9.34 -14.65 1.30
N SER A 135 9.47 -14.71 -0.02
CA SER A 135 10.26 -15.77 -0.67
C SER A 135 11.76 -15.63 -0.47
N ALA A 136 12.25 -14.39 -0.37
CA ALA A 136 13.66 -14.08 -0.20
C ALA A 136 14.09 -13.94 1.28
N LEU A 137 13.18 -14.20 2.23
CA LEU A 137 13.43 -14.17 3.66
C LEU A 137 13.92 -15.54 4.15
N ASN A 138 15.16 -15.88 3.85
CA ASN A 138 15.80 -17.08 4.40
C ASN A 138 16.07 -16.93 5.92
N LYS A 139 16.61 -17.97 6.56
CA LYS A 139 16.85 -17.98 8.01
C LYS A 139 17.76 -16.85 8.47
N GLU A 140 18.86 -16.62 7.77
CA GLU A 140 19.83 -15.57 8.08
C GLU A 140 19.18 -14.19 8.05
N LYS A 141 18.42 -13.90 6.99
CA LYS A 141 17.68 -12.64 6.86
C LYS A 141 16.56 -12.50 7.89
N ALA A 142 15.90 -13.60 8.26
CA ALA A 142 14.88 -13.59 9.32
C ALA A 142 15.49 -13.22 10.68
N GLU A 143 16.65 -13.76 11.01
CA GLU A 143 17.36 -13.42 12.25
C GLU A 143 17.88 -11.96 12.22
N GLU A 144 18.39 -11.51 11.07
CA GLU A 144 18.79 -10.11 10.93
C GLU A 144 17.59 -9.16 11.03
N LEU A 145 16.44 -9.54 10.49
CA LEU A 145 15.18 -8.79 10.62
C LEU A 145 14.78 -8.63 12.09
N LEU A 146 14.88 -9.70 12.89
CA LEU A 146 14.57 -9.63 14.33
C LEU A 146 15.51 -8.68 15.08
N LYS A 147 16.77 -8.57 14.67
CA LYS A 147 17.76 -7.65 15.24
C LYS A 147 17.66 -6.23 14.71
N SER A 148 16.95 -6.00 13.60
CA SER A 148 16.89 -4.69 12.92
C SER A 148 16.05 -3.63 13.64
N GLY A 149 15.19 -4.05 14.57
CA GLY A 149 14.24 -3.16 15.24
C GLY A 149 12.99 -2.82 14.42
N LEU A 150 12.76 -3.47 13.28
CA LEU A 150 11.56 -3.26 12.45
C LEU A 150 10.28 -3.33 13.28
N ASP A 151 9.34 -2.41 13.04
CA ASP A 151 8.07 -2.40 13.79
C ASP A 151 7.02 -3.35 13.22
N GLU A 152 6.97 -3.50 11.90
CA GLU A 152 5.90 -4.26 11.24
C GLU A 152 6.35 -4.81 9.89
N VAL A 153 6.06 -6.08 9.63
CA VAL A 153 6.18 -6.70 8.32
C VAL A 153 4.83 -7.30 7.89
N ASN A 154 4.44 -7.02 6.65
CA ASN A 154 3.20 -7.51 6.07
C ASN A 154 3.55 -8.45 4.92
N PHE A 155 3.29 -9.74 5.10
CA PHE A 155 3.53 -10.75 4.08
C PHE A 155 2.32 -10.90 3.17
N SER A 156 2.54 -10.79 1.88
CA SER A 156 1.52 -10.91 0.85
C SER A 156 1.29 -12.38 0.47
N VAL A 157 0.30 -13.03 1.08
CA VAL A 157 -0.02 -14.44 0.85
C VAL A 157 -1.50 -14.56 0.47
N ASP A 158 -1.81 -14.82 -0.80
CA ASP A 158 -3.18 -14.70 -1.33
C ASP A 158 -3.95 -16.02 -1.38
N SER A 159 -3.41 -17.09 -0.84
CA SER A 159 -4.10 -18.38 -0.68
C SER A 159 -3.41 -19.22 0.38
N TYR A 160 -4.11 -20.20 0.95
CA TYR A 160 -3.55 -21.27 1.76
C TYR A 160 -3.39 -22.57 0.95
N VAL A 161 -3.87 -22.59 -0.29
CA VAL A 161 -3.76 -23.70 -1.23
C VAL A 161 -2.62 -23.43 -2.21
N LYS A 162 -1.58 -24.27 -2.19
CA LYS A 162 -0.36 -24.11 -3.01
C LYS A 162 -0.67 -23.79 -4.47
N LYS A 163 -1.48 -24.61 -5.14
CA LYS A 163 -1.85 -24.44 -6.56
C LYS A 163 -2.50 -23.09 -6.86
N VAL A 164 -3.34 -22.59 -5.95
CA VAL A 164 -4.01 -21.29 -6.11
C VAL A 164 -3.05 -20.15 -5.84
N TYR A 165 -2.23 -20.27 -4.80
CA TYR A 165 -1.20 -19.29 -4.47
C TYR A 165 -0.23 -19.07 -5.64
N GLU A 166 0.34 -20.13 -6.17
CA GLU A 166 1.34 -20.08 -7.26
C GLU A 166 0.74 -19.60 -8.59
N LYS A 167 -0.56 -19.88 -8.83
CA LYS A 167 -1.29 -19.30 -9.96
C LYS A 167 -1.41 -17.77 -9.85
N ILE A 168 -1.64 -17.24 -8.65
CA ILE A 168 -1.81 -15.81 -8.38
C ILE A 168 -0.44 -15.12 -8.27
N ARG A 169 0.47 -15.70 -7.47
CA ARG A 169 1.81 -15.19 -7.17
C ARG A 169 2.87 -15.87 -8.02
N LYS A 170 2.74 -15.75 -9.35
CA LYS A 170 3.64 -16.41 -10.30
C LYS A 170 5.12 -16.14 -10.02
N GLY A 171 5.90 -17.21 -10.05
CA GLY A 171 7.33 -17.17 -9.76
C GLY A 171 7.71 -17.36 -8.30
N LEU A 172 6.72 -17.59 -7.41
CA LEU A 172 6.95 -17.90 -6.01
C LEU A 172 6.53 -19.33 -5.69
N ASP A 173 7.25 -19.94 -4.75
CA ASP A 173 6.93 -21.25 -4.16
C ASP A 173 6.20 -21.05 -2.83
N PHE A 174 5.03 -21.65 -2.70
CA PHE A 174 4.17 -21.54 -1.52
C PHE A 174 4.84 -22.10 -0.26
N ASP A 175 5.47 -23.27 -0.37
CA ASP A 175 6.04 -23.96 0.79
C ASP A 175 7.24 -23.19 1.35
N ILE A 176 8.07 -22.61 0.46
CA ILE A 176 9.17 -21.73 0.86
C ILE A 176 8.64 -20.51 1.62
N VAL A 177 7.61 -19.85 1.08
CA VAL A 177 7.05 -18.62 1.71
C VAL A 177 6.45 -18.95 3.08
N VAL A 178 5.66 -20.03 3.19
CA VAL A 178 5.06 -20.43 4.46
C VAL A 178 6.13 -20.84 5.47
N SER A 179 7.16 -21.59 5.03
CA SER A 179 8.29 -22.00 5.87
C SER A 179 9.05 -20.78 6.42
N ASN A 180 9.37 -19.81 5.57
CA ASN A 180 10.08 -18.60 5.96
C ASN A 180 9.29 -17.77 7.00
N ILE A 181 7.98 -17.59 6.77
CA ILE A 181 7.11 -16.87 7.71
C ILE A 181 6.99 -17.61 9.03
N SER A 182 6.82 -18.95 8.99
CA SER A 182 6.73 -19.79 10.19
C SER A 182 8.03 -19.71 11.00
N TYR A 183 9.18 -19.85 10.34
CA TYR A 183 10.49 -19.71 10.99
C TYR A 183 10.65 -18.34 11.70
N LEU A 184 10.31 -17.25 11.01
CA LEU A 184 10.35 -15.91 11.61
C LEU A 184 9.46 -15.79 12.85
N MET A 185 8.25 -16.38 12.81
CA MET A 185 7.32 -16.37 13.95
C MET A 185 7.85 -17.19 15.12
N GLU A 186 8.37 -18.38 14.86
CA GLU A 186 8.94 -19.28 15.87
C GLU A 186 10.16 -18.64 16.51
N LYS A 187 11.09 -18.14 15.70
CA LYS A 187 12.32 -17.53 16.19
C LYS A 187 12.05 -16.25 17.00
N ARG A 188 11.10 -15.43 16.58
CA ARG A 188 10.65 -14.27 17.35
C ARG A 188 10.10 -14.69 18.73
N ARG A 189 9.34 -15.79 18.76
CA ARG A 189 8.76 -16.32 20.01
C ARG A 189 9.84 -16.91 20.92
N GLU A 190 10.77 -17.69 20.37
CA GLU A 190 11.92 -18.22 21.12
C GLU A 190 12.75 -17.12 21.79
N LEU A 191 12.90 -15.97 21.10
CA LEU A 191 13.64 -14.82 21.60
C LEU A 191 12.78 -13.86 22.45
N GLU A 192 11.53 -14.23 22.74
CA GLU A 192 10.57 -13.44 23.52
C GLU A 192 10.38 -12.01 23.01
N LEU A 193 10.56 -11.80 21.69
CA LEU A 193 10.44 -10.49 21.06
C LEU A 193 8.97 -10.18 20.74
N ASN A 194 8.58 -8.92 20.95
CA ASN A 194 7.26 -8.40 20.57
C ASN A 194 7.25 -7.72 19.19
N LYS A 195 8.42 -7.56 18.56
CA LYS A 195 8.62 -6.97 17.23
C LYS A 195 9.52 -7.85 16.36
N PRO A 196 9.38 -7.72 15.02
CA PRO A 196 8.35 -6.97 14.30
C PRO A 196 6.96 -7.59 14.47
N ARG A 197 5.90 -6.77 14.39
CA ARG A 197 4.55 -7.31 14.25
C ARG A 197 4.41 -7.96 12.88
N ILE A 198 4.06 -9.23 12.85
CA ILE A 198 3.97 -10.04 11.63
C ILE A 198 2.52 -10.14 11.19
N LYS A 199 2.22 -9.68 9.99
CA LYS A 199 0.88 -9.74 9.42
C LYS A 199 0.89 -10.49 8.11
N VAL A 200 -0.20 -11.21 7.82
CA VAL A 200 -0.46 -11.78 6.50
C VAL A 200 -1.59 -11.02 5.83
N VAL A 201 -1.38 -10.69 4.57
CA VAL A 201 -2.31 -9.92 3.75
C VAL A 201 -2.79 -10.79 2.61
N PHE A 202 -4.10 -10.95 2.54
CA PHE A 202 -4.81 -11.65 1.49
C PHE A 202 -5.52 -10.64 0.60
N VAL A 203 -5.24 -10.66 -0.70
CA VAL A 203 -5.97 -9.88 -1.70
C VAL A 203 -6.98 -10.79 -2.39
N GLY A 204 -8.25 -10.59 -2.09
CA GLY A 204 -9.35 -11.37 -2.67
C GLY A 204 -9.51 -11.09 -4.16
N GLN A 205 -9.44 -12.15 -4.95
CA GLN A 205 -9.62 -12.19 -6.39
C GLN A 205 -10.63 -13.27 -6.75
N LYS A 206 -10.94 -13.43 -8.04
CA LYS A 206 -11.88 -14.46 -8.52
C LYS A 206 -11.44 -15.86 -8.10
N GLU A 207 -10.14 -16.13 -8.13
CA GLU A 207 -9.55 -17.45 -7.89
C GLU A 207 -9.59 -17.88 -6.42
N ASN A 208 -9.53 -16.94 -5.47
CA ASN A 208 -9.33 -17.23 -4.05
C ASN A 208 -10.43 -16.72 -3.11
N LYS A 209 -11.42 -15.97 -3.62
CA LYS A 209 -12.44 -15.32 -2.77
C LYS A 209 -13.23 -16.27 -1.88
N THR A 210 -13.36 -17.53 -2.28
CA THR A 210 -14.07 -18.57 -1.51
C THR A 210 -13.24 -19.13 -0.37
N GLU A 211 -11.94 -18.91 -0.35
CA GLU A 211 -10.98 -19.48 0.62
C GLU A 211 -10.86 -18.69 1.93
N ILE A 212 -11.52 -17.55 2.07
CA ILE A 212 -11.27 -16.59 3.18
C ILE A 212 -11.43 -17.23 4.57
N LYS A 213 -12.39 -18.12 4.75
CA LYS A 213 -12.65 -18.77 6.05
C LYS A 213 -11.50 -19.70 6.42
N GLU A 214 -11.13 -20.58 5.52
CA GLU A 214 -10.08 -21.58 5.66
C GLU A 214 -8.70 -20.90 5.73
N TYR A 215 -8.47 -19.86 4.96
CA TYR A 215 -7.29 -19.02 5.03
C TYR A 215 -7.10 -18.40 6.43
N LYS A 216 -8.17 -17.87 7.03
CA LYS A 216 -8.11 -17.36 8.40
C LYS A 216 -7.78 -18.45 9.40
N ASN A 217 -8.33 -19.65 9.24
CA ASN A 217 -8.02 -20.78 10.11
C ASN A 217 -6.56 -21.22 9.96
N PHE A 218 -6.04 -21.28 8.74
CA PHE A 218 -4.65 -21.64 8.44
C PHE A 218 -3.62 -20.70 9.11
N TRP A 219 -3.90 -19.39 9.12
CA TRP A 219 -3.00 -18.37 9.63
C TRP A 219 -3.26 -17.93 11.09
N LYS A 220 -4.32 -18.44 11.73
CA LYS A 220 -4.78 -18.01 13.06
C LYS A 220 -3.69 -17.97 14.13
N ASN A 221 -2.78 -18.93 14.13
CA ASN A 221 -1.68 -19.03 15.10
C ASN A 221 -0.29 -18.83 14.48
N LYS A 222 -0.24 -18.45 13.20
CA LYS A 222 0.99 -18.28 12.41
C LYS A 222 1.24 -16.82 12.03
N ALA A 223 0.42 -15.88 12.49
CA ALA A 223 0.59 -14.45 12.28
C ALA A 223 -0.09 -13.66 13.40
N ASP A 224 0.41 -12.46 13.71
CA ASP A 224 -0.22 -11.59 14.73
C ASP A 224 -1.51 -10.98 14.22
N LYS A 225 -1.67 -10.83 12.90
CA LYS A 225 -2.88 -10.30 12.30
C LYS A 225 -3.07 -10.79 10.86
N ILE A 226 -4.29 -11.09 10.54
CA ILE A 226 -4.74 -11.42 9.19
C ILE A 226 -5.49 -10.21 8.62
N ILE A 227 -5.09 -9.76 7.43
CA ILE A 227 -5.73 -8.65 6.72
C ILE A 227 -6.35 -9.22 5.45
N ILE A 228 -7.65 -9.05 5.30
CA ILE A 228 -8.36 -9.37 4.07
C ILE A 228 -8.61 -8.05 3.32
N SER A 229 -8.08 -7.96 2.12
CA SER A 229 -8.30 -6.88 1.17
C SER A 229 -8.89 -7.46 -0.11
N PHE A 230 -9.42 -6.62 -0.97
CA PHE A 230 -9.87 -7.04 -2.28
C PHE A 230 -9.08 -6.26 -3.33
N ASP A 231 -8.88 -6.86 -4.49
CA ASP A 231 -8.15 -6.25 -5.58
C ASP A 231 -8.69 -4.84 -5.87
N ASP A 232 -7.77 -3.90 -6.05
CA ASP A 232 -8.07 -2.51 -6.33
C ASP A 232 -7.91 -2.17 -7.83
N ASN A 233 -7.91 -3.18 -8.68
CA ASN A 233 -7.82 -3.06 -10.13
C ASN A 233 -6.58 -2.30 -10.64
N ARG A 234 -5.47 -2.36 -9.92
CA ARG A 234 -4.20 -1.70 -10.33
C ARG A 234 -3.69 -2.15 -11.69
N ASN A 235 -4.17 -3.28 -12.18
CA ASN A 235 -3.79 -3.88 -13.45
C ASN A 235 -4.94 -4.02 -14.45
N ASN A 236 -6.07 -3.34 -14.23
CA ASN A 236 -7.30 -3.48 -15.04
C ASN A 236 -7.83 -4.92 -15.11
N THR A 237 -7.72 -5.68 -14.01
CA THR A 237 -8.12 -7.08 -13.93
C THR A 237 -9.49 -7.31 -13.30
N SER A 238 -10.17 -6.24 -12.85
CA SER A 238 -11.45 -6.33 -12.14
C SER A 238 -12.61 -5.79 -12.97
N ASP A 239 -13.54 -6.66 -13.35
CA ASP A 239 -14.79 -6.33 -14.09
C ASP A 239 -15.72 -5.40 -13.31
N PHE A 240 -15.57 -5.35 -11.98
CA PHE A 240 -16.42 -4.56 -11.09
C PHE A 240 -16.34 -3.05 -11.37
N PHE A 241 -15.17 -2.56 -11.75
CA PHE A 241 -14.93 -1.13 -11.89
C PHE A 241 -15.22 -0.61 -13.31
N ASP A 242 -15.27 -1.47 -14.33
CA ASP A 242 -15.61 -1.06 -15.69
C ASP A 242 -17.03 -0.49 -15.77
N LYS A 243 -17.93 -0.96 -14.91
CA LYS A 243 -19.30 -0.45 -14.79
C LYS A 243 -19.39 0.97 -14.22
N HIS A 244 -18.35 1.44 -13.54
CA HIS A 244 -18.34 2.73 -12.83
C HIS A 244 -17.40 3.79 -13.44
N LYS A 245 -16.64 3.48 -14.48
CA LYS A 245 -15.70 4.38 -15.16
C LYS A 245 -16.32 5.71 -15.64
N LYS A 246 -17.63 5.76 -15.89
CA LYS A 246 -18.34 6.96 -16.37
C LYS A 246 -18.74 7.94 -15.27
N LYS A 247 -18.54 7.62 -13.99
CA LYS A 247 -18.96 8.47 -12.87
C LYS A 247 -17.80 9.36 -12.44
N LYS A 248 -18.07 10.64 -12.15
CA LYS A 248 -17.05 11.59 -11.66
C LYS A 248 -16.44 11.08 -10.35
N PRO A 249 -15.12 10.88 -10.28
CA PRO A 249 -14.47 10.38 -9.08
C PRO A 249 -14.50 11.43 -7.96
N PHE A 250 -14.59 10.96 -6.72
CA PHE A 250 -14.36 11.82 -5.56
C PHE A 250 -12.87 12.19 -5.42
N PRO A 251 -12.54 13.33 -4.79
CA PRO A 251 -11.16 13.67 -4.49
C PRO A 251 -10.42 12.53 -3.76
N CYS A 252 -9.21 12.19 -4.20
CA CYS A 252 -8.42 11.13 -3.61
C CYS A 252 -7.67 11.61 -2.36
N ASN A 253 -7.93 11.01 -1.20
CA ASN A 253 -7.27 11.39 0.05
C ASN A 253 -5.77 11.09 0.10
N LYS A 254 -5.27 10.21 -0.77
CA LYS A 254 -3.84 9.86 -0.81
C LYS A 254 -2.94 11.04 -1.14
N LEU A 255 -3.45 12.00 -1.91
CA LEU A 255 -2.72 13.22 -2.25
C LEU A 255 -2.41 14.12 -1.04
N TRP A 256 -3.03 13.85 0.11
CA TRP A 256 -2.81 14.56 1.37
C TRP A 256 -2.34 13.65 2.51
N ALA A 257 -2.03 12.38 2.24
CA ALA A 257 -1.69 11.43 3.29
C ALA A 257 -0.40 10.63 3.02
N GLU A 258 0.00 10.52 1.77
CA GLU A 258 1.10 9.65 1.36
C GLU A 258 2.05 10.39 0.42
N MET A 259 3.35 10.09 0.53
CA MET A 259 4.37 10.45 -0.45
C MET A 259 5.11 9.17 -0.87
N ASN A 260 5.30 8.99 -2.17
CA ASN A 260 5.90 7.79 -2.72
C ASN A 260 7.17 8.16 -3.48
N VAL A 261 8.33 7.82 -2.93
CA VAL A 261 9.64 8.07 -3.50
C VAL A 261 10.13 6.81 -4.18
N VAL A 262 10.36 6.88 -5.49
CA VAL A 262 10.90 5.76 -6.26
C VAL A 262 12.43 5.68 -6.14
N SER A 263 13.01 4.56 -6.56
CA SER A 263 14.45 4.24 -6.40
C SER A 263 15.41 5.30 -6.96
N SER A 264 14.99 6.05 -7.98
CA SER A 264 15.77 7.17 -8.53
C SER A 264 15.77 8.45 -7.67
N GLY A 265 14.98 8.54 -6.61
CA GLY A 265 14.77 9.75 -5.81
C GLY A 265 13.61 10.63 -6.29
N LYS A 266 12.99 10.32 -7.42
CA LYS A 266 11.81 11.02 -7.92
C LYS A 266 10.58 10.66 -7.08
N VAL A 267 9.64 11.61 -6.99
CA VAL A 267 8.38 11.42 -6.27
C VAL A 267 7.27 11.12 -7.27
N ALA A 268 6.75 9.89 -7.22
CA ALA A 268 5.57 9.47 -7.98
C ALA A 268 4.28 10.02 -7.36
N LEU A 269 3.27 10.27 -8.17
CA LEU A 269 1.99 10.85 -7.73
C LEU A 269 1.34 10.08 -6.58
N CYS A 270 1.29 8.77 -6.67
CA CYS A 270 0.65 7.93 -5.67
C CYS A 270 1.03 6.45 -5.84
N CYS A 271 0.49 5.60 -4.96
CA CYS A 271 0.78 4.17 -4.94
C CYS A 271 0.33 3.37 -6.18
N VAL A 272 -0.38 3.95 -7.15
CA VAL A 272 -0.74 3.30 -8.42
C VAL A 272 0.09 3.79 -9.60
N ASP A 273 0.87 4.83 -9.40
CA ASP A 273 1.77 5.39 -10.41
C ASP A 273 3.11 4.62 -10.44
N TYR A 274 3.05 3.35 -10.81
CA TYR A 274 4.18 2.41 -10.77
C TYR A 274 5.35 2.80 -11.69
N ASP A 275 5.09 3.54 -12.75
CA ASP A 275 6.09 4.04 -13.69
C ASP A 275 6.57 5.47 -13.39
N ALA A 276 6.04 6.10 -12.32
CA ALA A 276 6.28 7.50 -12.03
C ALA A 276 6.00 8.40 -13.25
N LYS A 277 4.87 8.19 -13.90
CA LYS A 277 4.44 9.00 -15.06
C LYS A 277 4.16 10.44 -14.67
N GLU A 278 3.60 10.63 -13.48
CA GLU A 278 3.36 11.96 -12.90
C GLU A 278 4.40 12.24 -11.81
N VAL A 279 5.60 12.65 -12.23
CA VAL A 279 6.66 13.06 -11.29
C VAL A 279 6.29 14.39 -10.66
N LEU A 280 6.21 14.41 -9.32
CA LEU A 280 5.89 15.61 -8.53
C LEU A 280 7.13 16.43 -8.15
N GLY A 281 8.31 15.81 -8.14
CA GLY A 281 9.59 16.41 -7.81
C GLY A 281 10.69 15.36 -7.71
N ASP A 282 11.90 15.80 -7.37
CA ASP A 282 13.11 14.96 -7.26
C ASP A 282 13.91 15.36 -6.01
N PHE A 283 14.07 14.43 -5.07
CA PHE A 283 14.86 14.64 -3.86
C PHE A 283 16.37 14.86 -4.11
N LYS A 284 16.85 14.62 -5.31
CA LYS A 284 18.24 14.97 -5.67
C LYS A 284 18.45 16.47 -5.66
N THR A 285 17.43 17.25 -6.03
CA THR A 285 17.51 18.70 -6.22
C THR A 285 16.55 19.50 -5.35
N GLN A 286 15.56 18.86 -4.75
CA GLN A 286 14.49 19.52 -4.00
C GLN A 286 14.35 18.93 -2.60
N SER A 287 13.90 19.76 -1.65
CA SER A 287 13.45 19.31 -0.32
C SER A 287 12.03 18.75 -0.35
N LEU A 288 11.66 17.99 0.69
CA LEU A 288 10.29 17.53 0.89
C LEU A 288 9.29 18.68 0.82
N LYS A 289 9.58 19.79 1.48
CA LYS A 289 8.70 20.96 1.55
C LYS A 289 8.50 21.62 0.21
N GLU A 290 9.54 21.75 -0.61
CA GLU A 290 9.47 22.26 -1.98
C GLU A 290 8.63 21.33 -2.87
N ILE A 291 8.85 20.02 -2.81
CA ILE A 291 8.08 19.03 -3.56
C ILE A 291 6.61 19.06 -3.15
N TRP A 292 6.33 19.09 -1.84
CA TRP A 292 4.96 19.08 -1.31
C TRP A 292 4.16 20.31 -1.71
N ASN A 293 4.81 21.47 -1.80
CA ASN A 293 4.22 22.76 -2.14
C ASN A 293 4.40 23.12 -3.62
N SER A 294 4.94 22.22 -4.46
CA SER A 294 5.17 22.51 -5.87
C SER A 294 3.86 22.87 -6.58
N GLU A 295 3.96 23.76 -7.57
CA GLU A 295 2.82 24.18 -8.41
C GLU A 295 2.11 22.97 -9.02
N LYS A 296 2.88 22.03 -9.59
CA LYS A 296 2.34 20.80 -10.18
C LYS A 296 1.50 20.00 -9.19
N PHE A 297 2.00 19.79 -7.95
CA PHE A 297 1.26 19.02 -6.96
C PHE A 297 -0.01 19.74 -6.51
N ASN A 298 0.05 21.07 -6.37
CA ASN A 298 -1.10 21.89 -6.01
C ASN A 298 -2.15 21.92 -7.12
N GLU A 299 -1.74 21.99 -8.40
CA GLU A 299 -2.62 21.88 -9.53
C GLU A 299 -3.38 20.53 -9.55
N ILE A 300 -2.66 19.42 -9.36
CA ILE A 300 -3.28 18.08 -9.28
C ILE A 300 -4.28 17.99 -8.12
N ARG A 301 -3.93 18.50 -6.94
CA ARG A 301 -4.85 18.57 -5.80
C ARG A 301 -6.09 19.39 -6.13
N LYS A 302 -5.92 20.54 -6.79
CA LYS A 302 -7.03 21.39 -7.24
C LYS A 302 -7.94 20.66 -8.22
N LYS A 303 -7.38 19.97 -9.24
CA LYS A 303 -8.17 19.14 -10.16
C LYS A 303 -9.01 18.11 -9.40
N HIS A 304 -8.46 17.48 -8.37
CA HIS A 304 -9.22 16.55 -7.52
C HIS A 304 -10.34 17.24 -6.74
N LEU A 305 -10.08 18.39 -6.13
CA LEU A 305 -11.10 19.15 -5.38
C LEU A 305 -12.21 19.65 -6.30
N ASP A 306 -11.89 19.98 -7.56
CA ASP A 306 -12.84 20.40 -8.60
C ASP A 306 -13.56 19.21 -9.27
N TYR A 307 -13.36 17.97 -8.78
CA TYR A 307 -13.92 16.74 -9.37
C TYR A 307 -13.48 16.50 -10.83
N ARG A 308 -12.30 16.97 -11.20
CA ARG A 308 -11.66 16.82 -12.50
C ARG A 308 -10.44 15.87 -12.47
N ALA A 309 -10.42 14.90 -11.55
CA ALA A 309 -9.33 13.95 -11.40
C ALA A 309 -9.03 13.13 -12.67
N ASN A 310 -10.03 12.97 -13.56
CA ASN A 310 -9.88 12.31 -14.86
C ASN A 310 -8.98 13.07 -15.84
N GLU A 311 -8.65 14.34 -15.57
CA GLU A 311 -7.69 15.14 -16.36
C GLU A 311 -6.22 14.86 -15.96
N VAL A 312 -6.00 14.01 -14.96
CA VAL A 312 -4.67 13.54 -14.55
C VAL A 312 -4.48 12.14 -15.11
N SER A 313 -3.44 11.92 -15.91
CA SER A 313 -3.26 10.69 -16.71
C SER A 313 -3.31 9.41 -15.87
N VAL A 314 -2.67 9.40 -14.70
CA VAL A 314 -2.67 8.26 -13.76
C VAL A 314 -4.02 8.05 -13.08
N CYS A 315 -4.82 9.11 -12.95
CA CYS A 315 -6.10 9.08 -12.25
C CYS A 315 -7.29 8.77 -13.17
N GLU A 316 -7.13 8.90 -14.48
CA GLU A 316 -8.19 8.69 -15.48
C GLU A 316 -8.83 7.31 -15.36
N THR A 317 -8.02 6.27 -15.21
CA THR A 317 -8.48 4.88 -15.09
C THR A 317 -8.46 4.36 -13.66
N CYS A 318 -8.08 5.20 -12.69
CA CYS A 318 -7.93 4.78 -11.30
C CYS A 318 -9.29 4.64 -10.61
N VAL A 319 -9.50 3.50 -9.99
CA VAL A 319 -10.73 3.19 -9.24
C VAL A 319 -10.68 3.59 -7.77
N HIS A 320 -9.51 3.98 -7.27
CA HIS A 320 -9.31 4.28 -5.85
C HIS A 320 -10.19 5.43 -5.33
N PRO A 321 -10.38 6.54 -6.05
CA PRO A 321 -11.29 7.61 -5.66
C PRO A 321 -12.76 7.18 -5.57
N HIS A 322 -13.14 6.12 -6.28
CA HIS A 322 -14.47 5.53 -6.20
C HIS A 322 -14.64 4.61 -5.00
N ARG A 323 -13.54 4.20 -4.36
CA ARG A 323 -13.56 3.39 -3.15
C ARG A 323 -13.65 4.29 -1.94
N LEU A 324 -14.86 4.56 -1.52
CA LEU A 324 -15.09 5.20 -0.23
C LEU A 324 -14.59 4.30 0.89
N ASN A 325 -13.36 4.50 1.24
CA ASN A 325 -12.80 3.91 2.43
C ASN A 325 -13.24 4.75 3.63
N LEU A 326 -14.51 4.57 4.03
CA LEU A 326 -15.07 5.25 5.20
C LEU A 326 -14.17 5.10 6.42
N ARG A 327 -13.50 3.95 6.57
CA ARG A 327 -12.56 3.72 7.68
C ARG A 327 -11.31 4.61 7.65
N SER A 328 -10.78 4.93 6.47
CA SER A 328 -9.61 5.82 6.37
C SER A 328 -9.95 7.29 6.65
N TRP A 329 -11.23 7.63 6.62
CA TRP A 329 -11.75 8.96 6.90
C TRP A 329 -12.31 9.08 8.33
N TRP A 330 -12.65 7.96 8.96
CA TRP A 330 -13.27 7.97 10.29
C TRP A 330 -12.24 7.87 11.42
N GLY A 331 -10.98 8.05 11.10
CA GLY A 331 -9.90 8.22 12.09
C GLY A 331 -9.89 7.19 13.21
N LYS A 332 -8.79 6.89 13.77
CA LYS A 332 -8.60 5.99 14.89
C LYS A 332 -9.83 5.76 15.76
#